data_a2237da1c2f05bcfe1704723e4379f8d
#
_entry.id   a2237da1c2f05bcfe1704723e4379f8d
#
_cell.length_a   1.000
_cell.length_b   1.000
_cell.length_c   1.000
_cell.angle_alpha   90.00
_cell.angle_beta   90.00
_cell.angle_gamma   90.00
#
_symmetry.space_group_name_H-M   'P 1'
#
loop_
_entity.id
_entity.type
_entity.pdbx_description
1 polymer ?
#
loop_
_entity_poly.entity_id
_entity_poly.type
_entity_poly.pdbx_seq_one_letter_code
_entity_poly.pdbx_strand_id
1 'polypeptide(L)'
;MDTRTDPRVGTPRVVDLRRGRTLDVEVLASETYDFLVSLHVALASAEHDYADYEVGREWIESARKRCDEANPGALATLGRYFGDGQPGSLHATLISLVWRCPEPREPLAFLAWLGERPPAQLTEVLLDQAGLGQDWTDLLAEALDEQASANGTGTARKRLLARYPDDMRPTVAAVLSDLEGTRTALLEALRVWYDAVFVTEQERILPLLRQEAVAMERRRAEMPLDAFIEQAMRGVQWQSSVGLRRIVFAPSYFCRPAVFYHVWHGTMTFCAPLVFASPDARRGDPRAPDEETLRFFLALGDPSRLRILRLLAERQMYLTELAERMELTKATTKHHMVKLRDAGLVTLYDRERMTFYELRPDVVRHARQLLSNYLEQPGE
;
A
#
# COMPACT_ATOMS: atom_id res chain seq x y z
N MET A 1 -51.19 0.43 -5.62
CA MET A 1 -50.42 -0.10 -4.47
C MET A 1 -49.06 -0.50 -5.03
N ASP A 2 -48.16 0.44 -4.97
CA ASP A 2 -46.86 0.41 -5.66
C ASP A 2 -45.78 0.09 -4.60
N THR A 3 -45.32 -1.14 -4.59
CA THR A 3 -44.27 -1.59 -3.65
C THR A 3 -42.92 -1.30 -4.28
N ARG A 4 -42.42 -0.09 -4.07
CA ARG A 4 -41.01 0.24 -4.35
C ARG A 4 -40.11 -0.51 -3.37
N THR A 5 -39.42 -1.53 -3.86
CA THR A 5 -38.32 -2.18 -3.17
C THR A 5 -37.20 -1.19 -2.91
N ASP A 6 -36.87 -1.00 -1.65
CA ASP A 6 -35.78 -0.18 -1.13
C ASP A 6 -34.40 -0.75 -1.61
N PRO A 7 -33.52 0.03 -2.27
CA PRO A 7 -32.22 -0.46 -2.76
C PRO A 7 -31.12 -0.51 -1.68
N ARG A 8 -31.47 -0.61 -0.39
CA ARG A 8 -30.56 -0.39 0.75
C ARG A 8 -29.91 -1.62 1.35
N VAL A 9 -29.93 -2.79 0.73
CA VAL A 9 -29.25 -3.99 1.28
C VAL A 9 -28.41 -4.68 0.23
N GLY A 10 -27.30 -4.09 -0.08
CA GLY A 10 -26.16 -4.85 -0.61
C GLY A 10 -25.36 -5.37 0.57
N THR A 11 -25.59 -6.62 0.95
CA THR A 11 -24.69 -7.35 1.87
C THR A 11 -23.25 -7.19 1.44
N PRO A 12 -22.31 -6.87 2.37
CA PRO A 12 -20.89 -6.81 2.04
C PRO A 12 -20.46 -8.17 1.49
N ARG A 13 -20.16 -8.20 0.20
CA ARG A 13 -19.59 -9.40 -0.40
C ARG A 13 -18.12 -9.42 -0.02
N VAL A 14 -17.79 -10.19 0.99
CA VAL A 14 -16.44 -10.77 1.16
C VAL A 14 -15.98 -11.21 -0.22
N VAL A 15 -14.72 -10.92 -0.56
CA VAL A 15 -14.08 -11.44 -1.79
C VAL A 15 -14.51 -12.89 -1.94
N ASP A 16 -15.30 -13.19 -2.97
CA ASP A 16 -15.85 -14.54 -3.14
C ASP A 16 -14.74 -15.45 -3.67
N LEU A 17 -13.85 -15.84 -2.77
CA LEU A 17 -12.82 -16.85 -2.98
C LEU A 17 -13.42 -18.24 -3.26
N ARG A 18 -14.74 -18.39 -3.13
CA ARG A 18 -15.48 -19.67 -3.23
C ARG A 18 -15.78 -20.13 -4.65
N ARG A 19 -15.39 -19.39 -5.67
CA ARG A 19 -15.58 -19.80 -7.07
C ARG A 19 -14.55 -20.84 -7.54
N GLY A 20 -14.23 -21.85 -6.73
CA GLY A 20 -13.56 -23.07 -7.17
C GLY A 20 -12.13 -22.90 -7.72
N ARG A 21 -11.48 -21.74 -7.53
CA ARG A 21 -10.07 -21.51 -7.88
C ARG A 21 -9.25 -21.52 -6.59
N THR A 22 -8.25 -22.36 -6.53
CA THR A 22 -7.24 -22.34 -5.46
C THR A 22 -6.48 -21.03 -5.51
N LEU A 23 -6.67 -20.20 -4.49
CA LEU A 23 -5.87 -19.00 -4.27
C LEU A 23 -4.57 -19.42 -3.59
N ASP A 24 -3.44 -19.08 -4.21
CA ASP A 24 -2.12 -19.27 -3.62
C ASP A 24 -1.83 -18.11 -2.65
N VAL A 25 -1.51 -18.43 -1.40
CA VAL A 25 -1.22 -17.43 -0.36
C VAL A 25 0.14 -17.71 0.26
N GLU A 26 1.02 -16.73 0.17
CA GLU A 26 2.40 -16.78 0.63
C GLU A 26 2.68 -15.67 1.64
N VAL A 27 3.45 -15.95 2.68
CA VAL A 27 4.03 -14.96 3.58
C VAL A 27 5.52 -14.88 3.30
N LEU A 28 6.00 -13.73 2.89
CA LEU A 28 7.38 -13.55 2.46
C LEU A 28 8.09 -12.50 3.33
N ALA A 29 8.97 -12.94 4.24
CA ALA A 29 9.90 -12.05 4.93
C ALA A 29 11.00 -11.63 3.96
N SER A 30 10.95 -10.39 3.47
CA SER A 30 11.88 -9.87 2.50
C SER A 30 12.23 -8.41 2.81
N GLU A 31 13.52 -8.16 2.93
CA GLU A 31 14.07 -6.81 3.09
C GLU A 31 13.81 -5.93 1.87
N THR A 32 13.66 -6.54 0.70
CA THR A 32 13.40 -5.82 -0.55
C THR A 32 12.08 -5.07 -0.53
N TYR A 33 11.04 -5.64 0.10
CA TYR A 33 9.79 -4.92 0.27
C TYR A 33 9.97 -3.70 1.16
N ASP A 34 10.67 -3.87 2.29
CA ASP A 34 10.93 -2.76 3.20
C ASP A 34 11.88 -1.71 2.61
N PHE A 35 12.83 -2.12 1.80
CA PHE A 35 13.66 -1.21 1.00
C PHE A 35 12.80 -0.30 0.12
N LEU A 36 11.84 -0.84 -0.62
CA LEU A 36 10.94 -0.07 -1.48
C LEU A 36 9.92 0.75 -0.67
N VAL A 37 9.38 0.20 0.41
CA VAL A 37 8.44 0.91 1.30
C VAL A 37 9.14 2.06 2.03
N SER A 38 10.37 1.89 2.50
CA SER A 38 11.14 2.95 3.15
C SER A 38 11.34 4.15 2.24
N LEU A 39 11.62 3.90 0.96
CA LEU A 39 11.71 4.93 -0.07
C LEU A 39 10.37 5.65 -0.26
N HIS A 40 9.28 4.90 -0.39
CA HIS A 40 7.96 5.50 -0.55
C HIS A 40 7.60 6.39 0.64
N VAL A 41 7.85 5.93 1.87
CA VAL A 41 7.64 6.69 3.11
C VAL A 41 8.50 7.97 3.14
N ALA A 42 9.77 7.87 2.72
CA ALA A 42 10.64 9.03 2.68
C ALA A 42 10.23 10.06 1.61
N LEU A 43 9.61 9.64 0.52
CA LEU A 43 9.15 10.53 -0.56
C LEU A 43 7.77 11.14 -0.29
N ALA A 44 7.02 10.64 0.70
CA ALA A 44 5.74 11.22 1.08
C ALA A 44 5.91 12.71 1.42
N SER A 45 5.09 13.59 0.80
CA SER A 45 5.21 15.03 1.02
C SER A 45 4.60 15.43 2.36
N ALA A 46 5.15 16.51 2.97
CA ALA A 46 4.61 17.09 4.20
C ALA A 46 3.17 17.64 4.04
N GLU A 47 2.76 17.94 2.81
CA GLU A 47 1.42 18.43 2.48
C GLU A 47 0.37 17.30 2.42
N HIS A 48 0.81 16.07 2.24
CA HIS A 48 -0.04 14.88 2.27
C HIS A 48 0.27 14.16 3.58
N ASP A 49 -0.39 14.48 4.64
CA ASP A 49 -0.46 13.96 6.03
C ASP A 49 0.19 12.58 6.36
N TYR A 50 1.21 12.19 5.60
CA TYR A 50 2.07 11.04 5.88
C TYR A 50 3.15 11.36 6.94
N ALA A 51 3.08 12.55 7.55
CA ALA A 51 3.96 12.94 8.66
C ALA A 51 3.81 12.05 9.90
N ASP A 52 2.83 11.17 9.90
CA ASP A 52 2.50 10.26 11.01
C ASP A 52 2.94 8.82 10.79
N TYR A 53 3.84 8.53 9.85
CA TYR A 53 4.51 7.25 9.87
C TYR A 53 5.25 7.07 11.20
N GLU A 54 5.12 5.90 11.81
CA GLU A 54 5.70 5.61 13.13
C GLU A 54 7.22 5.70 13.16
N VAL A 55 7.88 5.61 12.01
CA VAL A 55 9.32 5.89 11.90
C VAL A 55 9.68 7.35 12.23
N GLY A 56 8.69 8.25 12.21
CA GLY A 56 8.82 9.64 12.62
C GLY A 56 9.41 10.57 11.56
N ARG A 57 9.10 11.84 11.72
CA ARG A 57 9.58 12.91 10.83
C ARG A 57 11.10 13.00 10.82
N GLU A 58 11.75 12.84 11.97
CA GLU A 58 13.21 12.94 12.10
C GLU A 58 13.92 11.89 11.22
N TRP A 59 13.42 10.66 11.21
CA TRP A 59 13.95 9.63 10.33
C TRP A 59 13.79 10.01 8.86
N ILE A 60 12.59 10.48 8.46
CA ILE A 60 12.28 10.86 7.08
C ILE A 60 13.21 11.97 6.60
N GLU A 61 13.38 13.04 7.39
CA GLU A 61 14.24 14.17 7.06
C GLU A 61 15.72 13.77 6.99
N SER A 62 16.17 12.93 7.94
CA SER A 62 17.53 12.40 7.95
C SER A 62 17.79 11.49 6.75
N ALA A 63 16.85 10.63 6.38
CA ALA A 63 16.98 9.73 5.23
C ALA A 63 17.09 10.52 3.91
N ARG A 64 16.24 11.53 3.73
CA ARG A 64 16.30 12.44 2.57
C ARG A 64 17.63 13.14 2.47
N LYS A 65 18.10 13.71 3.58
CA LYS A 65 19.37 14.42 3.64
C LYS A 65 20.54 13.51 3.26
N ARG A 66 20.60 12.29 3.83
CA ARG A 66 21.66 11.32 3.49
C ARG A 66 21.65 10.95 2.01
N CYS A 67 20.48 10.73 1.43
CA CYS A 67 20.36 10.40 0.01
C CYS A 67 20.82 11.57 -0.88
N ASP A 68 20.41 12.80 -0.56
CA ASP A 68 20.77 13.99 -1.34
C ASP A 68 22.26 14.36 -1.22
N GLU A 69 22.88 14.16 -0.04
CA GLU A 69 24.32 14.29 0.17
C GLU A 69 25.12 13.27 -0.61
N ALA A 70 24.61 12.04 -0.76
CA ALA A 70 25.25 10.97 -1.52
C ALA A 70 25.19 11.22 -3.04
N ASN A 71 24.04 11.66 -3.55
CA ASN A 71 23.87 12.01 -4.97
C ASN A 71 22.74 13.06 -5.13
N PRO A 72 23.09 14.34 -5.32
CA PRO A 72 22.13 15.39 -5.63
C PRO A 72 21.32 15.04 -6.88
N GLY A 73 20.00 14.97 -6.75
CA GLY A 73 19.09 14.61 -7.84
C GLY A 73 18.58 13.16 -7.82
N ALA A 74 19.17 12.27 -7.01
CA ALA A 74 18.64 10.90 -6.85
C ALA A 74 17.21 10.93 -6.27
N LEU A 75 16.96 11.74 -5.25
CA LEU A 75 15.61 11.92 -4.69
C LEU A 75 14.62 12.47 -5.70
N ALA A 76 15.03 13.44 -6.55
CA ALA A 76 14.17 13.98 -7.59
C ALA A 76 13.83 12.91 -8.65
N THR A 77 14.79 12.06 -9.02
CA THR A 77 14.57 10.92 -9.91
C THR A 77 13.60 9.92 -9.28
N LEU A 78 13.82 9.53 -8.02
CA LEU A 78 12.96 8.62 -7.29
C LEU A 78 11.57 9.20 -7.08
N GLY A 79 11.45 10.48 -6.74
CA GLY A 79 10.19 11.19 -6.56
C GLY A 79 9.34 11.22 -7.82
N ARG A 80 9.96 11.29 -9.00
CA ARG A 80 9.26 11.20 -10.28
C ARG A 80 8.54 9.88 -10.48
N TYR A 81 9.10 8.78 -9.98
CA TYR A 81 8.55 7.43 -10.15
C TYR A 81 7.73 6.97 -8.93
N PHE A 82 8.10 7.38 -7.72
CA PHE A 82 7.51 6.89 -6.47
C PHE A 82 6.74 7.96 -5.69
N GLY A 83 6.83 9.23 -6.07
CA GLY A 83 6.16 10.32 -5.38
C GLY A 83 4.63 10.20 -5.53
N ASP A 84 3.91 10.00 -4.44
CA ASP A 84 2.46 9.96 -4.43
C ASP A 84 1.90 11.39 -4.42
N GLY A 85 1.10 11.73 -5.43
CA GLY A 85 0.43 13.02 -5.52
C GLY A 85 1.32 14.23 -5.89
N GLN A 86 2.59 14.01 -6.25
CA GLN A 86 3.42 15.07 -6.80
C GLN A 86 3.05 15.33 -8.26
N PRO A 87 2.96 16.60 -8.70
CA PRO A 87 2.75 16.91 -10.11
C PRO A 87 3.80 16.24 -10.99
N GLY A 88 3.36 15.50 -12.01
CA GLY A 88 4.25 14.79 -12.94
C GLY A 88 4.91 13.53 -12.40
N SER A 89 4.61 13.06 -11.18
CA SER A 89 5.08 11.78 -10.68
C SER A 89 4.27 10.61 -11.26
N LEU A 90 4.96 9.47 -11.44
CA LEU A 90 4.34 8.21 -11.81
C LEU A 90 4.13 7.35 -10.56
N HIS A 91 3.06 6.59 -10.52
CA HIS A 91 2.83 5.63 -9.45
C HIS A 91 3.54 4.32 -9.78
N ALA A 92 4.80 4.21 -9.38
CA ALA A 92 5.59 3.01 -9.63
C ALA A 92 5.43 1.99 -8.51
N THR A 93 5.00 0.80 -8.86
CA THR A 93 4.82 -0.30 -7.93
C THR A 93 5.79 -1.45 -8.21
N LEU A 94 7.09 -1.17 -8.15
CA LEU A 94 8.14 -2.19 -8.22
C LEU A 94 7.95 -3.31 -7.19
N ILE A 95 7.24 -3.02 -6.10
CA ILE A 95 6.74 -4.00 -5.12
C ILE A 95 6.13 -5.23 -5.81
N SER A 96 5.40 -5.03 -6.92
CA SER A 96 4.79 -6.14 -7.67
C SER A 96 5.78 -7.04 -8.42
N LEU A 97 7.03 -6.64 -8.56
CA LEU A 97 8.06 -7.45 -9.21
C LEU A 97 8.88 -8.28 -8.21
N VAL A 98 8.90 -7.91 -6.94
CA VAL A 98 9.78 -8.54 -5.92
C VAL A 98 9.57 -10.05 -5.86
N TRP A 99 8.33 -10.52 -5.83
CA TRP A 99 8.02 -11.95 -5.74
C TRP A 99 8.47 -12.78 -6.96
N ARG A 100 8.77 -12.12 -8.10
CA ARG A 100 9.32 -12.76 -9.31
C ARG A 100 10.82 -12.91 -9.30
N CYS A 101 11.49 -12.17 -8.41
CA CYS A 101 12.94 -12.31 -8.24
C CYS A 101 13.27 -13.68 -7.63
N PRO A 102 14.24 -14.43 -8.16
CA PRO A 102 14.68 -15.72 -7.57
C PRO A 102 15.14 -15.58 -6.12
N GLU A 103 15.78 -14.45 -5.80
CA GLU A 103 16.23 -14.09 -4.46
C GLU A 103 15.53 -12.82 -3.96
N PRO A 104 14.21 -12.88 -3.69
CA PRO A 104 13.43 -11.69 -3.38
C PRO A 104 13.75 -11.09 -2.00
N ARG A 105 14.57 -11.78 -1.20
CA ARG A 105 14.90 -11.37 0.18
C ARG A 105 15.96 -10.29 0.25
N GLU A 106 16.80 -10.18 -0.76
CA GLU A 106 17.97 -9.29 -0.77
C GLU A 106 17.77 -8.13 -1.75
N PRO A 107 17.81 -6.86 -1.29
CA PRO A 107 17.62 -5.70 -2.16
C PRO A 107 18.64 -5.62 -3.31
N LEU A 108 19.91 -5.95 -3.05
CA LEU A 108 20.94 -5.89 -4.09
C LEU A 108 20.76 -6.96 -5.16
N ALA A 109 20.35 -8.18 -4.77
CA ALA A 109 20.00 -9.23 -5.72
C ALA A 109 18.80 -8.83 -6.58
N PHE A 110 17.81 -8.17 -5.97
CA PHE A 110 16.66 -7.62 -6.69
C PHE A 110 17.05 -6.53 -7.68
N LEU A 111 17.92 -5.59 -7.30
CA LEU A 111 18.40 -4.53 -8.20
C LEU A 111 19.19 -5.12 -9.37
N ALA A 112 20.07 -6.10 -9.11
CA ALA A 112 20.80 -6.80 -10.17
C ALA A 112 19.84 -7.51 -11.12
N TRP A 113 18.87 -8.25 -10.58
CA TRP A 113 17.85 -8.94 -11.37
C TRP A 113 16.99 -7.96 -12.20
N LEU A 114 16.62 -6.78 -11.66
CA LEU A 114 15.91 -5.74 -12.42
C LEU A 114 16.77 -5.23 -13.59
N GLY A 115 18.10 -5.07 -13.36
CA GLY A 115 19.03 -4.63 -14.39
C GLY A 115 19.13 -5.58 -15.58
N GLU A 116 18.84 -6.87 -15.37
CA GLU A 116 18.82 -7.89 -16.42
C GLU A 116 17.49 -7.97 -17.19
N ARG A 117 16.43 -7.30 -16.70
CA ARG A 117 15.10 -7.34 -17.33
C ARG A 117 15.05 -6.44 -18.55
N PRO A 118 14.24 -6.82 -19.56
CA PRO A 118 13.97 -5.93 -20.67
C PRO A 118 13.42 -4.60 -20.17
N PRO A 119 13.89 -3.44 -20.69
CA PRO A 119 13.42 -2.13 -20.27
C PRO A 119 11.89 -1.96 -20.38
N ALA A 120 11.27 -2.59 -21.40
CA ALA A 120 9.82 -2.57 -21.58
C ALA A 120 9.06 -3.15 -20.38
N GLN A 121 9.57 -4.22 -19.74
CA GLN A 121 8.92 -4.82 -18.56
C GLN A 121 8.93 -3.87 -17.35
N LEU A 122 10.04 -3.17 -17.14
CA LEU A 122 10.13 -2.16 -16.09
C LEU A 122 9.20 -0.98 -16.40
N THR A 123 9.17 -0.54 -17.65
CA THR A 123 8.27 0.52 -18.10
C THR A 123 6.80 0.16 -17.89
N GLU A 124 6.41 -1.08 -18.18
CA GLU A 124 5.06 -1.58 -17.91
C GLU A 124 4.67 -1.36 -16.44
N VAL A 125 5.54 -1.74 -15.51
CA VAL A 125 5.30 -1.57 -14.06
C VAL A 125 5.31 -0.09 -13.65
N LEU A 126 6.21 0.71 -14.18
CA LEU A 126 6.28 2.15 -13.89
C LEU A 126 5.03 2.91 -14.36
N LEU A 127 4.48 2.51 -15.50
CA LEU A 127 3.32 3.16 -16.10
C LEU A 127 2.00 2.53 -15.68
N ASP A 128 2.00 1.38 -15.00
CA ASP A 128 0.79 0.73 -14.53
C ASP A 128 0.08 1.61 -13.51
N GLN A 129 -1.11 2.06 -13.88
CA GLN A 129 -2.03 2.70 -12.96
C GLN A 129 -3.07 1.68 -12.55
N ALA A 130 -3.04 1.26 -11.31
CA ALA A 130 -3.98 0.30 -10.76
C ALA A 130 -5.43 0.64 -11.17
N GLY A 131 -6.08 -0.29 -11.87
CA GLY A 131 -7.48 -0.16 -12.27
C GLY A 131 -7.75 0.40 -13.67
N LEU A 132 -6.74 0.58 -14.54
CA LEU A 132 -6.98 1.00 -15.93
C LEU A 132 -7.55 -0.10 -16.84
N GLY A 133 -7.51 -1.36 -16.38
CA GLY A 133 -8.10 -2.51 -17.07
C GLY A 133 -7.28 -3.04 -18.25
N GLN A 134 -7.81 -4.08 -18.92
CA GLN A 134 -7.13 -4.77 -20.01
C GLN A 134 -6.83 -3.85 -21.20
N ASP A 135 -7.76 -2.96 -21.55
CA ASP A 135 -7.60 -2.00 -22.66
C ASP A 135 -6.35 -1.11 -22.49
N TRP A 136 -5.96 -0.81 -21.25
CA TRP A 136 -4.75 -0.02 -20.99
C TRP A 136 -3.49 -0.86 -21.21
N THR A 137 -3.47 -2.11 -20.74
CA THR A 137 -2.34 -3.03 -20.95
C THR A 137 -2.10 -3.26 -22.44
N ASP A 138 -3.16 -3.47 -23.21
CA ASP A 138 -3.08 -3.66 -24.66
C ASP A 138 -2.55 -2.39 -25.35
N LEU A 139 -3.04 -1.21 -24.96
CA LEU A 139 -2.60 0.07 -25.51
C LEU A 139 -1.14 0.39 -25.14
N LEU A 140 -0.69 0.03 -23.95
CA LEU A 140 0.71 0.17 -23.56
C LEU A 140 1.61 -0.75 -24.39
N ALA A 141 1.21 -2.01 -24.57
CA ALA A 141 1.94 -2.95 -25.42
C ALA A 141 2.06 -2.42 -26.86
N GLU A 142 0.96 -1.92 -27.47
CA GLU A 142 0.97 -1.28 -28.78
C GLU A 142 1.95 -0.08 -28.82
N ALA A 143 1.95 0.77 -27.77
CA ALA A 143 2.82 1.94 -27.73
C ALA A 143 4.31 1.58 -27.59
N LEU A 144 4.63 0.49 -26.88
CA LEU A 144 5.98 -0.04 -26.76
C LEU A 144 6.46 -0.68 -28.06
N ASP A 145 5.59 -1.41 -28.75
CA ASP A 145 5.88 -2.01 -30.06
C ASP A 145 6.09 -0.92 -31.13
N GLU A 146 5.28 0.15 -31.13
CA GLU A 146 5.49 1.32 -32.01
C GLU A 146 6.87 1.97 -31.77
N GLN A 147 7.31 2.04 -30.52
CA GLN A 147 8.63 2.58 -30.16
C GLN A 147 9.77 1.72 -30.71
N ALA A 148 9.63 0.40 -30.67
CA ALA A 148 10.62 -0.55 -31.18
C ALA A 148 10.63 -0.59 -32.74
N SER A 149 9.62 -0.10 -33.40
CA SER A 149 9.45 -0.14 -34.87
C SER A 149 9.94 1.15 -35.53
N ALA A 150 10.83 1.02 -36.53
CA ALA A 150 11.31 2.16 -37.31
C ALA A 150 10.20 2.90 -38.10
N ASN A 151 9.05 2.26 -38.30
CA ASN A 151 7.89 2.79 -39.04
C ASN A 151 6.70 3.10 -38.13
N GLY A 152 6.88 3.17 -36.82
CA GLY A 152 5.81 3.44 -35.85
C GLY A 152 5.14 4.79 -36.12
N THR A 153 3.82 4.81 -36.24
CA THR A 153 3.03 6.03 -36.54
C THR A 153 2.92 6.96 -35.32
N GLY A 154 3.28 6.48 -34.12
CA GLY A 154 3.12 7.17 -32.85
C GLY A 154 1.65 7.34 -32.42
N THR A 155 0.72 6.60 -33.06
CA THR A 155 -0.72 6.71 -32.80
C THR A 155 -1.08 6.08 -31.44
N ALA A 156 -0.59 4.89 -31.14
CA ALA A 156 -0.80 4.23 -29.85
C ALA A 156 -0.19 5.05 -28.71
N ARG A 157 1.02 5.57 -28.92
CA ARG A 157 1.66 6.48 -27.97
C ARG A 157 0.82 7.72 -27.67
N LYS A 158 0.25 8.39 -28.67
CA LYS A 158 -0.64 9.55 -28.46
C LYS A 158 -1.89 9.16 -27.71
N ARG A 159 -2.51 8.03 -28.05
CA ARG A 159 -3.68 7.49 -27.35
C ARG A 159 -3.36 7.18 -25.88
N LEU A 160 -2.19 6.58 -25.63
CA LEU A 160 -1.73 6.27 -24.29
C LEU A 160 -1.52 7.55 -23.46
N LEU A 161 -0.79 8.54 -23.99
CA LEU A 161 -0.55 9.82 -23.31
C LEU A 161 -1.86 10.54 -22.98
N ALA A 162 -2.87 10.46 -23.83
CA ALA A 162 -4.18 11.07 -23.56
C ALA A 162 -4.94 10.44 -22.37
N ARG A 163 -4.52 9.26 -21.90
CA ARG A 163 -5.09 8.61 -20.69
C ARG A 163 -4.54 9.17 -19.38
N TYR A 164 -3.41 9.89 -19.43
CA TYR A 164 -2.78 10.49 -18.27
C TYR A 164 -3.20 11.95 -18.07
N PRO A 165 -3.26 12.43 -16.82
CA PRO A 165 -3.41 13.85 -16.52
C PRO A 165 -2.35 14.70 -17.23
N ASP A 166 -2.68 15.96 -17.52
CA ASP A 166 -1.82 16.85 -18.32
C ASP A 166 -0.45 17.08 -17.68
N ASP A 167 -0.36 17.15 -16.37
CA ASP A 167 0.87 17.30 -15.58
C ASP A 167 1.77 16.05 -15.64
N MET A 168 1.21 14.87 -15.82
CA MET A 168 1.96 13.61 -15.93
C MET A 168 2.45 13.30 -17.34
N ARG A 169 1.79 13.81 -18.38
CA ARG A 169 2.10 13.48 -19.78
C ARG A 169 3.56 13.72 -20.18
N PRO A 170 4.22 14.82 -19.77
CA PRO A 170 5.64 15.01 -20.07
C PRO A 170 6.53 13.91 -19.52
N THR A 171 6.27 13.47 -18.28
CA THR A 171 7.04 12.39 -17.63
C THR A 171 6.81 11.05 -18.33
N VAL A 172 5.55 10.71 -18.62
CA VAL A 172 5.21 9.48 -19.38
C VAL A 172 5.85 9.50 -20.78
N ALA A 173 5.80 10.65 -21.48
CA ALA A 173 6.41 10.80 -22.78
C ALA A 173 7.93 10.63 -22.74
N ALA A 174 8.59 11.13 -21.69
CA ALA A 174 10.03 10.96 -21.50
C ALA A 174 10.39 9.48 -21.27
N VAL A 175 9.65 8.79 -20.38
CA VAL A 175 9.81 7.34 -20.14
C VAL A 175 9.69 6.54 -21.42
N LEU A 176 8.62 6.78 -22.19
CA LEU A 176 8.38 6.09 -23.46
C LEU A 176 9.41 6.45 -24.55
N SER A 177 10.12 7.56 -24.43
CA SER A 177 11.13 7.97 -25.43
C SER A 177 12.47 7.30 -25.23
N ASP A 178 12.81 6.97 -24.00
CA ASP A 178 14.09 6.38 -23.60
C ASP A 178 13.91 5.38 -22.47
N LEU A 179 13.53 4.15 -22.85
CA LEU A 179 13.30 3.08 -21.90
C LEU A 179 14.59 2.65 -21.19
N GLU A 180 15.69 2.63 -21.93
CA GLU A 180 17.00 2.22 -21.37
C GLU A 180 17.58 3.26 -20.42
N GLY A 181 17.55 4.54 -20.81
CA GLY A 181 17.96 5.63 -19.93
C GLY A 181 17.08 5.74 -18.69
N THR A 182 15.77 5.50 -18.82
CA THR A 182 14.84 5.43 -17.69
C THR A 182 15.24 4.31 -16.72
N ARG A 183 15.49 3.11 -17.23
CA ARG A 183 15.93 1.95 -16.44
C ARG A 183 17.25 2.27 -15.70
N THR A 184 18.23 2.77 -16.41
CA THR A 184 19.55 3.10 -15.87
C THR A 184 19.44 4.13 -14.75
N ALA A 185 18.78 5.26 -15.01
CA ALA A 185 18.60 6.32 -14.03
C ALA A 185 17.85 5.86 -12.77
N LEU A 186 16.83 5.01 -12.95
CA LEU A 186 16.08 4.45 -11.83
C LEU A 186 16.94 3.51 -10.99
N LEU A 187 17.68 2.59 -11.63
CA LEU A 187 18.55 1.64 -10.90
C LEU A 187 19.67 2.34 -10.16
N GLU A 188 20.28 3.35 -10.77
CA GLU A 188 21.31 4.17 -10.12
C GLU A 188 20.73 4.89 -8.89
N ALA A 189 19.57 5.53 -9.02
CA ALA A 189 18.94 6.23 -7.91
C ALA A 189 18.49 5.27 -6.79
N LEU A 190 17.96 4.09 -7.12
CA LEU A 190 17.64 3.05 -6.15
C LEU A 190 18.89 2.53 -5.44
N ARG A 191 20.00 2.41 -6.16
CA ARG A 191 21.28 2.00 -5.56
C ARG A 191 21.78 3.04 -4.57
N VAL A 192 21.68 4.33 -4.91
CA VAL A 192 22.01 5.43 -3.98
C VAL A 192 21.16 5.36 -2.73
N TRP A 193 19.84 5.11 -2.88
CA TRP A 193 18.94 4.95 -1.73
C TRP A 193 19.36 3.79 -0.84
N TYR A 194 19.69 2.66 -1.43
CA TYR A 194 20.17 1.50 -0.67
C TYR A 194 21.44 1.83 0.11
N ASP A 195 22.48 2.32 -0.56
CA ASP A 195 23.79 2.55 0.04
C ASP A 195 23.79 3.68 1.08
N ALA A 196 23.05 4.77 0.84
CA ALA A 196 23.01 5.92 1.72
C ALA A 196 22.04 5.79 2.89
N VAL A 197 20.95 5.01 2.73
CA VAL A 197 19.84 5.01 3.68
C VAL A 197 19.54 3.60 4.19
N PHE A 198 19.18 2.68 3.29
CA PHE A 198 18.57 1.43 3.70
C PHE A 198 19.54 0.46 4.38
N VAL A 199 20.77 0.40 3.92
CA VAL A 199 21.80 -0.50 4.48
C VAL A 199 21.99 -0.33 5.99
N THR A 200 21.85 0.89 6.50
CA THR A 200 22.00 1.18 7.95
C THR A 200 20.82 0.69 8.78
N GLU A 201 19.66 0.46 8.16
CA GLU A 201 18.46 -0.05 8.80
C GLU A 201 18.34 -1.58 8.73
N GLN A 202 18.97 -2.18 7.73
CA GLN A 202 18.79 -3.58 7.36
C GLN A 202 19.02 -4.55 8.53
N GLU A 203 20.15 -4.41 9.24
CA GLU A 203 20.50 -5.29 10.36
C GLU A 203 19.47 -5.24 11.49
N ARG A 204 18.88 -4.07 11.73
CA ARG A 204 17.89 -3.83 12.78
C ARG A 204 16.51 -4.41 12.41
N ILE A 205 16.08 -4.25 11.18
CA ILE A 205 14.71 -4.62 10.77
C ILE A 205 14.55 -6.09 10.40
N LEU A 206 15.59 -6.74 9.86
CA LEU A 206 15.50 -8.12 9.37
C LEU A 206 15.01 -9.13 10.43
N PRO A 207 15.50 -9.11 11.68
CA PRO A 207 14.98 -9.98 12.73
C PRO A 207 13.48 -9.76 12.99
N LEU A 208 13.01 -8.51 12.92
CA LEU A 208 11.61 -8.15 13.13
C LEU A 208 10.71 -8.66 12.00
N LEU A 209 11.16 -8.50 10.73
CA LEU A 209 10.44 -9.04 9.58
C LEU A 209 10.30 -10.57 9.65
N ARG A 210 11.37 -11.27 10.02
CA ARG A 210 11.36 -12.72 10.19
C ARG A 210 10.42 -13.17 11.31
N GLN A 211 10.47 -12.49 12.43
CA GLN A 211 9.58 -12.79 13.57
C GLN A 211 8.11 -12.61 13.19
N GLU A 212 7.76 -11.52 12.52
CA GLU A 212 6.39 -11.28 12.07
C GLU A 212 5.95 -12.29 11.01
N ALA A 213 6.81 -12.66 10.07
CA ALA A 213 6.46 -13.65 9.06
C ALA A 213 6.16 -15.02 9.69
N VAL A 214 6.96 -15.45 10.68
CA VAL A 214 6.69 -16.68 11.44
C VAL A 214 5.34 -16.59 12.16
N ALA A 215 5.04 -15.45 12.78
CA ALA A 215 3.77 -15.24 13.46
C ALA A 215 2.58 -15.21 12.49
N MET A 216 2.73 -14.64 11.29
CA MET A 216 1.72 -14.65 10.23
C MET A 216 1.47 -16.08 9.71
N GLU A 217 2.54 -16.85 9.48
CA GLU A 217 2.39 -18.26 9.05
C GLU A 217 1.71 -19.13 10.11
N ARG A 218 2.01 -18.90 11.38
CA ARG A 218 1.30 -19.56 12.47
C ARG A 218 -0.18 -19.23 12.47
N ARG A 219 -0.56 -17.96 12.39
CA ARG A 219 -1.95 -17.52 12.28
C ARG A 219 -2.64 -18.13 11.07
N ARG A 220 -1.95 -18.19 9.93
CA ARG A 220 -2.46 -18.83 8.71
C ARG A 220 -2.77 -20.33 8.90
N ALA A 221 -1.97 -21.03 9.70
CA ALA A 221 -2.18 -22.43 10.01
C ALA A 221 -3.29 -22.69 11.03
N GLU A 222 -3.57 -21.72 11.91
CA GLU A 222 -4.52 -21.85 13.03
C GLU A 222 -5.97 -21.43 12.67
N MET A 223 -6.20 -20.80 11.51
CA MET A 223 -7.52 -20.30 11.14
C MET A 223 -7.86 -20.57 9.66
N PRO A 224 -9.17 -20.53 9.28
CA PRO A 224 -9.57 -20.61 7.89
C PRO A 224 -8.90 -19.50 7.04
N LEU A 225 -8.57 -19.83 5.79
CA LEU A 225 -7.81 -18.95 4.90
C LEU A 225 -8.49 -17.59 4.66
N ASP A 226 -9.80 -17.57 4.52
CA ASP A 226 -10.60 -16.35 4.36
C ASP A 226 -10.52 -15.45 5.60
N ALA A 227 -10.58 -16.01 6.81
CA ALA A 227 -10.42 -15.28 8.06
C ALA A 227 -8.99 -14.73 8.20
N PHE A 228 -7.97 -15.52 7.81
CA PHE A 228 -6.58 -15.04 7.81
C PHE A 228 -6.39 -13.85 6.85
N ILE A 229 -6.90 -13.94 5.63
CA ILE A 229 -6.80 -12.87 4.64
C ILE A 229 -7.48 -11.61 5.15
N GLU A 230 -8.71 -11.72 5.68
CA GLU A 230 -9.45 -10.59 6.24
C GLU A 230 -8.67 -9.91 7.37
N GLN A 231 -8.12 -10.69 8.29
CA GLN A 231 -7.31 -10.18 9.40
C GLN A 231 -5.99 -9.54 8.90
N ALA A 232 -5.27 -10.21 7.99
CA ALA A 232 -3.99 -9.75 7.48
C ALA A 232 -4.13 -8.47 6.64
N MET A 233 -5.22 -8.33 5.90
CA MET A 233 -5.53 -7.14 5.10
C MET A 233 -6.05 -5.96 5.92
N ARG A 234 -6.25 -6.13 7.23
CA ARG A 234 -6.62 -5.05 8.17
C ARG A 234 -7.76 -4.16 7.67
N GLY A 235 -8.86 -4.77 7.27
CA GLY A 235 -10.05 -4.07 6.82
C GLY A 235 -9.96 -3.51 5.39
N VAL A 236 -8.92 -3.81 4.63
CA VAL A 236 -8.91 -3.57 3.18
C VAL A 236 -9.71 -4.69 2.52
N GLN A 237 -10.80 -4.35 1.84
CA GLN A 237 -11.56 -5.30 1.04
C GLN A 237 -11.36 -5.00 -0.44
N TRP A 238 -10.88 -5.98 -1.17
CA TRP A 238 -10.65 -5.88 -2.60
C TRP A 238 -11.81 -6.47 -3.38
N GLN A 239 -12.46 -5.67 -4.21
CA GLN A 239 -13.45 -6.12 -5.18
C GLN A 239 -12.86 -5.95 -6.58
N SER A 240 -12.14 -6.94 -7.07
CA SER A 240 -11.61 -6.93 -8.42
C SER A 240 -12.44 -7.78 -9.36
N SER A 241 -12.71 -7.25 -10.56
CA SER A 241 -13.15 -8.02 -11.74
C SER A 241 -12.00 -8.89 -12.30
N VAL A 242 -10.77 -8.62 -11.91
CA VAL A 242 -9.58 -9.38 -12.31
C VAL A 242 -9.46 -10.61 -11.42
N GLY A 243 -9.37 -11.78 -12.03
CA GLY A 243 -9.25 -13.06 -11.31
C GLY A 243 -7.94 -13.13 -10.51
N LEU A 244 -7.99 -12.84 -9.21
CA LEU A 244 -6.87 -13.00 -8.31
C LEU A 244 -6.50 -14.47 -8.20
N ARG A 245 -5.20 -14.78 -8.33
CA ARG A 245 -4.65 -16.13 -8.28
C ARG A 245 -3.66 -16.31 -7.14
N ARG A 246 -3.01 -15.24 -6.73
CA ARG A 246 -2.01 -15.24 -5.66
C ARG A 246 -2.12 -14.00 -4.79
N ILE A 247 -1.86 -14.17 -3.48
CA ILE A 247 -1.60 -13.08 -2.54
C ILE A 247 -0.25 -13.33 -1.88
N VAL A 248 0.61 -12.31 -1.90
CA VAL A 248 1.88 -12.29 -1.18
C VAL A 248 1.75 -11.29 -0.04
N PHE A 249 1.79 -11.77 1.20
CA PHE A 249 1.87 -10.93 2.39
C PHE A 249 3.34 -10.70 2.74
N ALA A 250 3.75 -9.45 2.77
CA ALA A 250 5.08 -9.02 3.14
C ALA A 250 5.01 -8.18 4.43
N PRO A 251 5.54 -8.68 5.56
CA PRO A 251 5.73 -7.84 6.74
C PRO A 251 6.60 -6.63 6.41
N SER A 252 6.23 -5.43 6.89
CA SER A 252 6.99 -4.22 6.68
C SER A 252 7.09 -3.38 7.95
N TYR A 253 8.32 -2.96 8.27
CA TYR A 253 8.62 -2.07 9.40
C TYR A 253 8.19 -0.63 9.10
N PHE A 254 8.44 -0.15 7.88
CA PHE A 254 8.25 1.26 7.53
C PHE A 254 6.82 1.65 7.20
N CYS A 255 5.93 0.72 6.86
CA CYS A 255 4.62 1.08 6.34
C CYS A 255 3.64 1.60 7.40
N ARG A 256 3.85 1.36 8.69
CA ARG A 256 2.91 1.72 9.75
C ARG A 256 2.69 3.24 9.85
N PRO A 257 1.44 3.72 9.98
CA PRO A 257 0.19 2.96 10.17
C PRO A 257 -0.49 2.54 8.87
N ALA A 258 0.07 2.86 7.72
CA ALA A 258 -0.50 2.53 6.42
C ALA A 258 -0.33 1.05 6.07
N VAL A 259 -0.97 0.64 4.99
CA VAL A 259 -0.73 -0.61 4.27
C VAL A 259 -0.47 -0.26 2.82
N PHE A 260 0.43 -0.97 2.18
CA PHE A 260 0.66 -0.83 0.75
C PHE A 260 0.25 -2.10 0.06
N TYR A 261 -0.57 -2.00 -0.97
CA TYR A 261 -0.93 -3.14 -1.79
C TYR A 261 -1.01 -2.76 -3.26
N HIS A 262 -0.69 -3.70 -4.09
CA HIS A 262 -0.82 -3.57 -5.53
C HIS A 262 -1.20 -4.90 -6.16
N VAL A 263 -2.05 -4.86 -7.19
CA VAL A 263 -2.44 -6.04 -7.95
C VAL A 263 -1.86 -5.94 -9.34
N TRP A 264 -1.06 -6.94 -9.73
CA TRP A 264 -0.44 -7.00 -11.03
C TRP A 264 -0.49 -8.44 -11.57
N HIS A 265 -1.00 -8.62 -12.77
CA HIS A 265 -1.14 -9.94 -13.42
C HIS A 265 -1.77 -11.03 -12.54
N GLY A 266 -2.80 -10.68 -11.78
CA GLY A 266 -3.53 -11.62 -10.90
C GLY A 266 -2.78 -11.99 -9.60
N THR A 267 -1.69 -11.31 -9.30
CA THR A 267 -1.00 -11.39 -8.02
C THR A 267 -1.22 -10.10 -7.23
N MET A 268 -1.71 -10.22 -6.00
CA MET A 268 -1.75 -9.12 -5.04
C MET A 268 -0.51 -9.21 -4.16
N THR A 269 0.27 -8.16 -4.11
CA THR A 269 1.30 -7.98 -3.09
C THR A 269 0.77 -7.04 -2.02
N PHE A 270 0.88 -7.44 -0.75
CA PHE A 270 0.35 -6.70 0.37
C PHE A 270 1.43 -6.52 1.44
N CYS A 271 1.95 -5.29 1.58
CA CYS A 271 2.88 -4.93 2.63
C CYS A 271 2.10 -4.56 3.89
N ALA A 272 2.22 -5.40 4.91
CA ALA A 272 1.50 -5.26 6.17
C ALA A 272 2.41 -4.75 7.28
N PRO A 273 1.95 -3.81 8.12
CA PRO A 273 2.72 -3.37 9.29
C PRO A 273 2.98 -4.53 10.25
N LEU A 274 4.15 -4.52 10.86
CA LEU A 274 4.50 -5.48 11.92
C LEU A 274 3.51 -5.34 13.09
N VAL A 275 3.00 -6.46 13.58
CA VAL A 275 2.08 -6.47 14.73
C VAL A 275 2.88 -6.47 16.04
N PHE A 276 4.05 -7.15 16.06
CA PHE A 276 4.83 -7.38 17.27
C PHE A 276 5.99 -6.41 17.47
N ALA A 277 6.26 -5.53 16.54
CA ALA A 277 7.45 -4.68 16.55
C ALA A 277 7.23 -3.28 17.08
N SER A 278 6.36 -3.07 18.07
CA SER A 278 6.49 -1.86 18.89
C SER A 278 7.57 -2.13 19.95
N PRO A 279 8.76 -1.51 19.86
CA PRO A 279 9.80 -1.67 20.89
C PRO A 279 9.33 -1.24 22.28
N ASP A 280 8.28 -0.42 22.33
CA ASP A 280 7.70 0.11 23.56
C ASP A 280 6.50 -0.71 24.09
N ALA A 281 5.91 -1.59 23.29
CA ALA A 281 4.66 -2.28 23.64
C ALA A 281 4.81 -3.33 24.74
N ARG A 282 6.00 -3.75 25.13
CA ARG A 282 6.23 -4.70 26.22
C ARG A 282 7.53 -4.45 26.97
N ARG A 283 7.72 -3.26 27.49
CA ARG A 283 8.70 -3.07 28.58
C ARG A 283 8.10 -3.53 29.92
N GLY A 284 7.74 -4.82 29.99
CA GLY A 284 7.65 -5.53 31.27
C GLY A 284 6.52 -5.15 32.23
N ASP A 285 5.57 -4.29 31.83
CA ASP A 285 4.39 -4.03 32.67
C ASP A 285 3.22 -4.93 32.21
N PRO A 286 2.88 -5.97 33.00
CA PRO A 286 1.76 -6.85 32.68
C PRO A 286 0.39 -6.14 32.70
N ARG A 287 0.33 -4.91 33.19
CA ARG A 287 -0.88 -4.08 33.25
C ARG A 287 -1.00 -3.14 32.05
N ALA A 288 0.05 -3.03 31.21
CA ALA A 288 -0.05 -2.23 29.99
C ALA A 288 -1.07 -2.83 29.04
N PRO A 289 -1.97 -2.02 28.44
CA PRO A 289 -2.88 -2.52 27.42
C PRO A 289 -2.09 -3.08 26.25
N ASP A 290 -2.60 -4.14 25.62
CA ASP A 290 -2.05 -4.62 24.37
C ASP A 290 -2.20 -3.55 23.26
N GLU A 291 -1.40 -3.70 22.20
CA GLU A 291 -1.33 -2.70 21.14
C GLU A 291 -2.65 -2.54 20.37
N GLU A 292 -3.44 -3.61 20.24
CA GLU A 292 -4.76 -3.57 19.60
C GLU A 292 -5.73 -2.73 20.43
N THR A 293 -5.80 -3.00 21.72
CA THR A 293 -6.62 -2.24 22.69
C THR A 293 -6.22 -0.77 22.70
N LEU A 294 -4.93 -0.49 22.79
CA LEU A 294 -4.43 0.90 22.81
C LEU A 294 -4.80 1.65 21.53
N ARG A 295 -4.52 1.07 20.36
CA ARG A 295 -4.84 1.65 19.06
C ARG A 295 -6.33 1.93 18.88
N PHE A 296 -7.15 0.96 19.26
CA PHE A 296 -8.61 1.08 19.15
C PHE A 296 -9.12 2.27 19.96
N PHE A 297 -8.74 2.39 21.22
CA PHE A 297 -9.21 3.49 22.07
C PHE A 297 -8.58 4.84 21.75
N LEU A 298 -7.32 4.89 21.34
CA LEU A 298 -6.70 6.12 20.82
C LEU A 298 -7.40 6.63 19.55
N ALA A 299 -7.84 5.73 18.67
CA ALA A 299 -8.61 6.14 17.51
C ALA A 299 -9.96 6.76 17.88
N LEU A 300 -10.62 6.28 18.92
CA LEU A 300 -11.88 6.84 19.43
C LEU A 300 -11.69 8.14 20.23
N GLY A 301 -10.48 8.43 20.72
CA GLY A 301 -10.21 9.62 21.52
C GLY A 301 -10.21 10.96 20.79
N ASP A 302 -10.46 10.99 19.48
CA ASP A 302 -10.48 12.20 18.66
C ASP A 302 -11.90 12.59 18.24
N PRO A 303 -12.34 13.82 18.49
CA PRO A 303 -13.70 14.27 18.15
C PRO A 303 -14.04 14.18 16.66
N SER A 304 -13.08 14.47 15.78
CA SER A 304 -13.30 14.42 14.33
C SER A 304 -13.52 12.98 13.87
N ARG A 305 -12.74 12.04 14.41
CA ARG A 305 -12.91 10.61 14.10
C ARG A 305 -14.25 10.08 14.60
N LEU A 306 -14.71 10.49 15.78
CA LEU A 306 -16.06 10.12 16.26
C LEU A 306 -17.17 10.67 15.35
N ARG A 307 -17.02 11.90 14.83
CA ARG A 307 -17.96 12.47 13.85
C ARG A 307 -17.96 11.68 12.55
N ILE A 308 -16.78 11.29 12.04
CA ILE A 308 -16.67 10.45 10.85
C ILE A 308 -17.36 9.10 11.06
N LEU A 309 -17.13 8.42 12.19
CA LEU A 309 -17.81 7.16 12.51
C LEU A 309 -19.32 7.33 12.58
N ARG A 310 -19.82 8.46 13.09
CA ARG A 310 -21.25 8.76 13.10
C ARG A 310 -21.82 8.90 11.70
N LEU A 311 -21.09 9.56 10.78
CA LEU A 311 -21.50 9.67 9.39
C LEU A 311 -21.52 8.30 8.70
N LEU A 312 -20.48 7.49 8.93
CA LEU A 312 -20.39 6.14 8.37
C LEU A 312 -21.39 5.15 8.96
N ALA A 313 -21.93 5.41 10.17
CA ALA A 313 -23.02 4.63 10.73
C ALA A 313 -24.35 4.85 9.98
N GLU A 314 -24.48 5.92 9.21
CA GLU A 314 -25.66 6.18 8.38
C GLU A 314 -25.57 5.43 7.04
N ARG A 315 -24.41 5.46 6.39
CA ARG A 315 -24.10 4.75 5.15
C ARG A 315 -22.61 4.79 4.81
N GLN A 316 -22.20 3.94 3.88
CA GLN A 316 -20.87 4.02 3.27
C GLN A 316 -20.68 5.36 2.51
N MET A 317 -19.47 5.90 2.54
CA MET A 317 -19.11 7.16 1.88
C MET A 317 -17.73 7.06 1.25
N TYR A 318 -17.48 7.82 0.18
CA TYR A 318 -16.14 7.98 -0.38
C TYR A 318 -15.41 9.17 0.24
N LEU A 319 -14.08 9.19 0.12
CA LEU A 319 -13.22 10.13 0.81
C LEU A 319 -13.61 11.61 0.57
N THR A 320 -13.93 11.96 -0.68
CA THR A 320 -14.31 13.35 -1.03
C THR A 320 -15.59 13.79 -0.32
N GLU A 321 -16.60 12.91 -0.26
CA GLU A 321 -17.86 13.20 0.43
C GLU A 321 -17.66 13.36 1.95
N LEU A 322 -16.80 12.50 2.55
CA LEU A 322 -16.45 12.66 3.97
C LEU A 322 -15.74 13.99 4.22
N ALA A 323 -14.80 14.38 3.35
CA ALA A 323 -14.08 15.64 3.46
C ALA A 323 -15.03 16.85 3.40
N GLU A 324 -15.96 16.84 2.47
CA GLU A 324 -16.99 17.89 2.34
C GLU A 324 -17.89 17.98 3.56
N ARG A 325 -18.41 16.83 4.06
CA ARG A 325 -19.28 16.81 5.24
C ARG A 325 -18.60 17.17 6.55
N MET A 326 -17.30 16.89 6.62
CA MET A 326 -16.48 17.22 7.79
C MET A 326 -15.94 18.64 7.74
N GLU A 327 -16.05 19.33 6.60
CA GLU A 327 -15.42 20.64 6.32
C GLU A 327 -13.88 20.58 6.49
N LEU A 328 -13.29 19.46 6.07
CA LEU A 328 -11.87 19.19 6.14
C LEU A 328 -11.26 19.05 4.75
N THR A 329 -9.94 19.17 4.65
CA THR A 329 -9.23 18.82 3.42
C THR A 329 -9.29 17.31 3.17
N LYS A 330 -9.17 16.89 1.90
CA LYS A 330 -9.08 15.45 1.55
C LYS A 330 -7.91 14.77 2.28
N ALA A 331 -6.79 15.48 2.41
CA ALA A 331 -5.61 15.00 3.11
C ALA A 331 -5.90 14.73 4.58
N THR A 332 -6.45 15.70 5.32
CA THR A 332 -6.83 15.55 6.73
C THR A 332 -7.84 14.42 6.93
N THR A 333 -8.82 14.34 6.03
CA THR A 333 -9.83 13.26 6.09
C THR A 333 -9.18 11.90 5.84
N LYS A 334 -8.29 11.78 4.84
CA LYS A 334 -7.53 10.54 4.57
C LYS A 334 -6.74 10.11 5.80
N HIS A 335 -6.08 11.06 6.49
CA HIS A 335 -5.36 10.78 7.73
C HIS A 335 -6.27 10.18 8.82
N HIS A 336 -7.43 10.79 9.09
CA HIS A 336 -8.40 10.22 10.03
C HIS A 336 -8.87 8.83 9.61
N MET A 337 -9.10 8.62 8.30
CA MET A 337 -9.53 7.32 7.77
C MET A 337 -8.47 6.23 7.90
N VAL A 338 -7.20 6.55 7.70
CA VAL A 338 -6.08 5.62 7.92
C VAL A 338 -6.07 5.16 9.39
N LYS A 339 -6.15 6.09 10.34
CA LYS A 339 -6.18 5.75 11.78
C LYS A 339 -7.40 4.93 12.19
N LEU A 340 -8.57 5.25 11.66
CA LEU A 340 -9.79 4.48 11.91
C LEU A 340 -9.72 3.06 11.33
N ARG A 341 -9.14 2.92 10.15
CA ARG A 341 -8.93 1.61 9.52
C ARG A 341 -7.91 0.77 10.27
N ASP A 342 -6.77 1.36 10.64
CA ASP A 342 -5.70 0.66 11.37
C ASP A 342 -6.17 0.20 12.76
N ALA A 343 -7.09 0.94 13.36
CA ALA A 343 -7.78 0.56 14.59
C ALA A 343 -8.92 -0.46 14.37
N GLY A 344 -9.17 -0.89 13.14
CA GLY A 344 -10.23 -1.85 12.85
C GLY A 344 -11.65 -1.32 13.00
N LEU A 345 -11.84 0.00 12.96
CA LEU A 345 -13.15 0.65 13.13
C LEU A 345 -13.92 0.78 11.83
N VAL A 346 -13.20 0.87 10.70
CA VAL A 346 -13.78 1.03 9.37
C VAL A 346 -13.17 0.04 8.40
N THR A 347 -13.95 -0.28 7.36
CA THR A 347 -13.51 -1.09 6.22
C THR A 347 -13.37 -0.19 5.00
N LEU A 348 -12.38 -0.47 4.18
CA LEU A 348 -12.11 0.22 2.93
C LEU A 348 -12.44 -0.69 1.76
N TYR A 349 -13.22 -0.18 0.82
CA TYR A 349 -13.55 -0.84 -0.44
C TYR A 349 -13.01 -0.04 -1.60
N ASP A 350 -12.26 -0.70 -2.47
CA ASP A 350 -11.85 -0.09 -3.73
C ASP A 350 -12.75 -0.61 -4.86
N ARG A 351 -13.52 0.29 -5.46
CA ARG A 351 -14.48 -0.02 -6.52
C ARG A 351 -14.35 1.03 -7.63
N GLU A 352 -14.05 0.60 -8.85
CA GLU A 352 -14.07 1.43 -10.06
C GLU A 352 -13.29 2.76 -9.91
N ARG A 353 -12.09 2.74 -9.32
CA ARG A 353 -11.21 3.90 -9.02
C ARG A 353 -11.71 4.81 -7.89
N MET A 354 -12.70 4.41 -7.13
CA MET A 354 -13.15 5.14 -5.96
C MET A 354 -12.98 4.30 -4.71
N THR A 355 -12.40 4.91 -3.69
CA THR A 355 -12.26 4.29 -2.38
C THR A 355 -13.45 4.65 -1.52
N PHE A 356 -14.24 3.64 -1.13
CA PHE A 356 -15.36 3.78 -0.21
C PHE A 356 -14.97 3.32 1.18
N TYR A 357 -15.54 3.95 2.17
CA TYR A 357 -15.37 3.59 3.57
C TYR A 357 -16.71 3.22 4.19
N GLU A 358 -16.71 2.23 5.04
CA GLU A 358 -17.87 1.73 5.76
C GLU A 358 -17.50 1.47 7.22
N LEU A 359 -18.43 1.76 8.13
CA LEU A 359 -18.28 1.38 9.54
C LEU A 359 -18.35 -0.14 9.65
N ARG A 360 -17.44 -0.76 10.36
CA ARG A 360 -17.52 -2.20 10.66
C ARG A 360 -18.74 -2.49 11.54
N PRO A 361 -19.60 -3.45 11.17
CA PRO A 361 -20.85 -3.71 11.88
C PRO A 361 -20.66 -4.21 13.31
N ASP A 362 -19.49 -4.76 13.63
CA ASP A 362 -19.15 -5.35 14.93
C ASP A 362 -18.40 -4.42 15.88
N VAL A 363 -18.17 -3.13 15.50
CA VAL A 363 -17.37 -2.17 16.27
C VAL A 363 -17.75 -2.10 17.75
N VAL A 364 -19.05 -2.01 18.05
CA VAL A 364 -19.53 -1.89 19.43
C VAL A 364 -19.25 -3.18 20.22
N ARG A 365 -19.44 -4.34 19.61
CA ARG A 365 -19.15 -5.63 20.24
C ARG A 365 -17.65 -5.78 20.47
N HIS A 366 -16.85 -5.45 19.49
CA HIS A 366 -15.39 -5.50 19.57
C HIS A 366 -14.85 -4.56 20.66
N ALA A 367 -15.34 -3.32 20.74
CA ALA A 367 -15.00 -2.39 21.81
C ALA A 367 -15.25 -2.95 23.22
N ARG A 368 -16.42 -3.57 23.40
CA ARG A 368 -16.78 -4.20 24.68
C ARG A 368 -15.83 -5.34 25.03
N GLN A 369 -15.49 -6.17 24.03
CA GLN A 369 -14.61 -7.31 24.22
C GLN A 369 -13.17 -6.87 24.57
N LEU A 370 -12.61 -5.87 23.88
CA LEU A 370 -11.28 -5.34 24.21
C LEU A 370 -11.25 -4.77 25.62
N LEU A 371 -12.27 -3.99 26.01
CA LEU A 371 -12.34 -3.40 27.33
C LEU A 371 -12.51 -4.47 28.43
N SER A 372 -13.41 -5.45 28.20
CA SER A 372 -13.61 -6.56 29.15
C SER A 372 -12.33 -7.39 29.33
N ASN A 373 -11.69 -7.76 28.21
CA ASN A 373 -10.43 -8.52 28.26
C ASN A 373 -9.33 -7.76 29.01
N TYR A 374 -9.24 -6.45 28.83
CA TYR A 374 -8.22 -5.63 29.47
C TYR A 374 -8.45 -5.45 30.98
N LEU A 375 -9.73 -5.24 31.40
CA LEU A 375 -10.07 -4.95 32.80
C LEU A 375 -10.28 -6.22 33.64
N GLU A 376 -10.63 -7.35 33.00
CA GLU A 376 -10.95 -8.61 33.68
C GLU A 376 -9.77 -9.60 33.68
N GLN A 377 -8.62 -9.25 33.08
CA GLN A 377 -7.41 -10.07 33.25
C GLN A 377 -6.97 -10.02 34.71
N PRO A 378 -6.97 -11.15 35.43
CA PRO A 378 -6.42 -11.18 36.77
C PRO A 378 -4.94 -10.83 36.66
N GLY A 379 -4.52 -9.76 37.36
CA GLY A 379 -3.12 -9.47 37.52
C GLY A 379 -2.48 -10.63 38.29
N GLU A 380 -1.61 -11.41 37.63
CA GLU A 380 -0.74 -12.36 38.31
C GLU A 380 0.26 -11.65 39.22
#